data_35860e1fe674371ec3d3b7b278a30fe3
#
_entry.id   35860e1fe674371ec3d3b7b278a30fe3
#
_cell.length_a   1.000
_cell.length_b   1.000
_cell.length_c   1.000
_cell.angle_alpha   90.00
_cell.angle_beta   90.00
_cell.angle_gamma   90.00
#
_symmetry.space_group_name_H-M   'P 1'
#
loop_
_entity.id
_entity.type
_entity.pdbx_description
1 polymer ?
#
loop_
_entity_poly.entity_id
_entity_poly.type
_entity_poly.pdbx_seq_one_letter_code
_entity_poly.pdbx_strand_id
1 'polypeptide(L)'
;PDGGGEDPNGGGDDCPDEECFQDEKSSEPEVYTEEEMEAVEGHIQQYFGPFENVFHELVSPDIHVDICVVPPSRERDYYTLVTMGMGAHRMNVPEELAEYKLERAELAIALPADWKLDQESMKDERWYWPIRLLKSLARLPINCDSWLGHGHTVENREPFAENTKLCTATLIDPQGTEDGSEVCTLPGGEEVNFYQVIPLYADELDYKLEHDADALLNRMRGISFVVNPTRQDAITRGTLSNDDFDGEMDDASY
;
A
#
# COMPACT_ATOMS: atom_id res chain seq x y z
N PRO A 1 10.67 -73.58 -39.68
CA PRO A 1 11.94 -73.04 -39.32
C PRO A 1 11.85 -71.49 -39.23
N ASP A 2 12.40 -71.01 -38.15
CA ASP A 2 13.04 -69.72 -38.00
C ASP A 2 12.13 -68.51 -37.92
N GLY A 3 12.23 -67.69 -36.97
CA GLY A 3 13.29 -67.24 -36.15
C GLY A 3 12.77 -66.09 -35.33
N GLY A 4 13.20 -66.12 -34.17
CA GLY A 4 13.05 -65.26 -33.09
C GLY A 4 13.46 -63.83 -33.33
N GLY A 5 12.93 -62.99 -32.49
CA GLY A 5 13.24 -61.57 -32.35
C GLY A 5 12.64 -61.11 -31.03
N GLU A 6 13.39 -61.35 -29.97
CA GLU A 6 13.13 -60.78 -28.68
C GLU A 6 13.48 -59.26 -28.72
N ASP A 7 12.54 -58.41 -28.41
CA ASP A 7 12.83 -57.03 -28.03
C ASP A 7 12.79 -56.89 -26.50
N PRO A 8 13.92 -56.62 -25.86
CA PRO A 8 13.97 -56.27 -24.46
C PRO A 8 14.07 -54.74 -24.35
N ASN A 9 13.04 -54.04 -24.06
CA ASN A 9 13.11 -52.82 -23.27
C ASN A 9 11.73 -52.17 -23.06
N GLY A 10 11.10 -52.56 -22.00
CA GLY A 10 9.93 -51.88 -21.45
C GLY A 10 10.23 -51.51 -20.00
N GLY A 11 11.15 -50.60 -19.82
CA GLY A 11 11.34 -49.92 -18.52
C GLY A 11 10.23 -48.90 -18.35
N GLY A 12 9.16 -49.28 -17.68
CA GLY A 12 8.20 -48.33 -17.13
C GLY A 12 8.82 -47.70 -15.89
N ASP A 13 9.22 -46.45 -16.00
CA ASP A 13 9.50 -45.61 -14.83
C ASP A 13 8.17 -45.27 -14.18
N ASP A 14 7.79 -46.03 -13.18
CA ASP A 14 6.82 -45.67 -12.18
C ASP A 14 7.39 -44.46 -11.44
N CYS A 15 6.92 -43.25 -11.78
CA CYS A 15 7.00 -42.10 -10.89
C CYS A 15 6.04 -42.38 -9.73
N PRO A 16 6.52 -42.49 -8.51
CA PRO A 16 5.63 -42.46 -7.35
C PRO A 16 4.97 -41.11 -7.29
N ASP A 17 3.65 -41.08 -7.39
CA ASP A 17 2.82 -39.96 -6.97
C ASP A 17 3.05 -39.75 -5.46
N GLU A 18 4.14 -39.07 -5.12
CA GLU A 18 4.25 -38.43 -3.82
C GLU A 18 3.25 -37.29 -3.81
N GLU A 19 2.04 -37.58 -3.32
CA GLU A 19 1.14 -36.61 -2.75
C GLU A 19 1.94 -35.85 -1.67
N CYS A 20 2.50 -34.73 -2.09
CA CYS A 20 3.00 -33.73 -1.19
C CYS A 20 1.78 -33.11 -0.49
N PHE A 21 1.23 -33.84 0.49
CA PHE A 21 0.39 -33.24 1.52
C PHE A 21 1.30 -32.27 2.26
N GLN A 22 1.36 -31.04 1.78
CA GLN A 22 1.77 -29.93 2.60
C GLN A 22 0.76 -29.90 3.74
N ASP A 23 1.22 -30.26 4.92
CA ASP A 23 0.56 -29.91 6.16
C ASP A 23 0.27 -28.41 6.10
N GLU A 24 -0.96 -28.04 5.75
CA GLU A 24 -1.48 -26.72 6.03
C GLU A 24 -1.45 -26.58 7.56
N LYS A 25 -0.30 -26.16 8.09
CA LYS A 25 -0.23 -25.56 9.38
C LYS A 25 -1.16 -24.35 9.29
N SER A 26 -2.38 -24.50 9.78
CA SER A 26 -3.21 -23.37 10.17
C SER A 26 -2.49 -22.73 11.37
N SER A 27 -1.47 -21.93 11.11
CA SER A 27 -0.91 -21.06 12.11
C SER A 27 -2.01 -20.06 12.46
N GLU A 28 -2.28 -19.89 13.76
CA GLU A 28 -3.11 -18.80 14.19
C GLU A 28 -2.56 -17.50 13.60
N PRO A 29 -3.42 -16.55 13.13
CA PRO A 29 -2.95 -15.30 12.55
C PRO A 29 -2.12 -14.54 13.58
N GLU A 30 -1.07 -13.87 13.10
CA GLU A 30 -0.30 -12.94 13.92
C GLU A 30 -1.18 -11.75 14.27
N VAL A 31 -1.25 -11.40 15.55
CA VAL A 31 -2.04 -10.28 16.06
C VAL A 31 -1.22 -9.50 17.09
N TYR A 32 -1.53 -8.21 17.22
CA TYR A 32 -1.01 -7.43 18.34
C TYR A 32 -1.44 -8.01 19.68
N THR A 33 -0.62 -7.85 20.69
CA THR A 33 -1.08 -8.00 22.07
C THR A 33 -2.10 -6.90 22.41
N GLU A 34 -2.86 -7.09 23.48
CA GLU A 34 -3.84 -6.08 23.92
C GLU A 34 -3.19 -4.71 24.17
N GLU A 35 -2.02 -4.69 24.82
CA GLU A 35 -1.27 -3.46 25.12
C GLU A 35 -0.72 -2.80 23.85
N GLU A 36 -0.25 -3.59 22.88
CA GLU A 36 0.21 -3.08 21.58
C GLU A 36 -0.96 -2.51 20.78
N MET A 37 -2.10 -3.20 20.78
CA MET A 37 -3.33 -2.75 20.12
C MET A 37 -3.80 -1.40 20.67
N GLU A 38 -3.84 -1.25 22.01
CA GLU A 38 -4.19 0.00 22.68
C GLU A 38 -3.22 1.14 22.29
N ALA A 39 -1.92 0.86 22.19
CA ALA A 39 -0.93 1.86 21.80
C ALA A 39 -1.14 2.32 20.35
N VAL A 40 -1.35 1.39 19.41
CA VAL A 40 -1.61 1.68 17.99
C VAL A 40 -2.93 2.43 17.83
N GLU A 41 -4.00 1.99 18.48
CA GLU A 41 -5.29 2.68 18.47
C GLU A 41 -5.18 4.11 19.01
N GLY A 42 -4.50 4.29 20.15
CA GLY A 42 -4.25 5.59 20.74
C GLY A 42 -3.47 6.52 19.81
N HIS A 43 -2.46 5.99 19.11
CA HIS A 43 -1.69 6.72 18.11
C HIS A 43 -2.56 7.18 16.93
N ILE A 44 -3.40 6.27 16.40
CA ILE A 44 -4.33 6.60 15.30
C ILE A 44 -5.28 7.73 15.75
N GLN A 45 -5.89 7.60 16.92
CA GLN A 45 -6.81 8.61 17.45
C GLN A 45 -6.13 9.97 17.67
N GLN A 46 -4.90 9.98 18.17
CA GLN A 46 -4.14 11.18 18.45
C GLN A 46 -3.78 11.96 17.18
N TYR A 47 -3.22 11.27 16.18
CA TYR A 47 -2.62 11.93 15.02
C TYR A 47 -3.53 11.96 13.78
N PHE A 48 -4.31 10.91 13.54
CA PHE A 48 -5.20 10.85 12.40
C PHE A 48 -6.62 11.28 12.74
N GLY A 49 -7.05 11.12 13.99
CA GLY A 49 -8.30 11.59 14.53
C GLY A 49 -9.18 10.49 15.12
N PRO A 50 -10.23 10.87 15.84
CA PRO A 50 -11.14 9.91 16.45
C PRO A 50 -11.91 9.13 15.40
N PHE A 51 -12.13 7.85 15.66
CA PHE A 51 -12.94 6.96 14.83
C PHE A 51 -13.84 6.08 15.70
N GLU A 52 -14.99 5.74 15.17
CA GLU A 52 -15.95 4.82 15.78
C GLU A 52 -16.26 3.62 14.88
N ASN A 53 -15.97 3.78 13.57
CA ASN A 53 -16.22 2.76 12.57
C ASN A 53 -14.92 2.04 12.21
N VAL A 54 -14.99 0.71 12.21
CA VAL A 54 -13.89 -0.18 11.82
C VAL A 54 -14.44 -1.21 10.84
N PHE A 55 -13.78 -1.37 9.71
CA PHE A 55 -14.06 -2.50 8.82
C PHE A 55 -13.27 -3.70 9.30
N HIS A 56 -13.92 -4.55 10.08
CA HIS A 56 -13.33 -5.76 10.61
C HIS A 56 -13.10 -6.81 9.54
N GLU A 57 -11.97 -7.48 9.63
CA GLU A 57 -11.67 -8.62 8.79
C GLU A 57 -12.40 -9.87 9.33
N LEU A 58 -13.12 -10.56 8.44
CA LEU A 58 -13.89 -11.75 8.82
C LEU A 58 -13.08 -13.04 8.76
N VAL A 59 -12.05 -13.08 7.93
CA VAL A 59 -11.18 -14.24 7.72
C VAL A 59 -9.74 -13.74 7.60
N SER A 60 -8.89 -14.22 8.50
CA SER A 60 -7.49 -13.81 8.60
C SER A 60 -6.59 -15.04 8.45
N PRO A 61 -6.03 -15.28 7.25
CA PRO A 61 -5.22 -16.46 7.00
C PRO A 61 -3.81 -16.36 7.60
N ASP A 62 -3.29 -15.16 7.80
CA ASP A 62 -1.90 -14.84 8.17
C ASP A 62 -1.81 -13.79 9.27
N ILE A 63 -2.28 -12.58 9.01
CA ILE A 63 -2.45 -11.47 9.95
C ILE A 63 -3.92 -11.06 10.00
N HIS A 64 -4.34 -10.47 11.12
CA HIS A 64 -5.66 -9.85 11.23
C HIS A 64 -5.53 -8.34 10.99
N VAL A 65 -6.05 -7.85 9.86
CA VAL A 65 -5.96 -6.44 9.49
C VAL A 65 -7.34 -5.80 9.43
N ASP A 66 -7.61 -4.98 10.40
CA ASP A 66 -8.77 -4.11 10.43
C ASP A 66 -8.48 -2.77 9.74
N ILE A 67 -9.51 -2.09 9.27
CA ILE A 67 -9.39 -0.74 8.70
C ILE A 67 -10.19 0.23 9.58
N CYS A 68 -9.49 1.10 10.29
CA CYS A 68 -10.06 2.18 11.06
C CYS A 68 -10.50 3.31 10.12
N VAL A 69 -11.73 3.80 10.28
CA VAL A 69 -12.32 4.85 9.45
C VAL A 69 -12.37 6.15 10.25
N VAL A 70 -11.43 7.05 9.99
CA VAL A 70 -11.43 8.39 10.58
C VAL A 70 -12.27 9.31 9.68
N PRO A 71 -13.41 9.83 10.17
CA PRO A 71 -14.31 10.64 9.36
C PRO A 71 -13.78 12.04 9.13
N PRO A 72 -14.30 12.76 8.11
CA PRO A 72 -14.03 14.18 7.92
C PRO A 72 -14.39 15.02 9.16
N SER A 73 -13.64 16.07 9.37
CA SER A 73 -13.87 17.06 10.44
C SER A 73 -13.84 18.49 9.88
N ARG A 74 -14.01 19.49 10.74
CA ARG A 74 -13.90 20.91 10.32
C ARG A 74 -12.49 21.29 9.89
N GLU A 75 -11.48 20.60 10.42
CA GLU A 75 -10.06 20.86 10.15
C GLU A 75 -9.54 20.00 9.02
N ARG A 76 -10.17 18.85 8.76
CA ARG A 76 -9.79 17.85 7.75
C ARG A 76 -11.02 17.41 6.98
N ASP A 77 -11.22 18.00 5.80
CA ASP A 77 -12.37 17.71 4.92
C ASP A 77 -12.10 16.48 4.05
N TYR A 78 -11.70 15.38 4.70
CA TYR A 78 -11.45 14.09 4.05
C TYR A 78 -11.52 12.94 5.06
N TYR A 79 -11.81 11.72 4.56
CA TYR A 79 -11.65 10.50 5.34
C TYR A 79 -10.18 10.10 5.38
N THR A 80 -9.74 9.52 6.50
CA THR A 80 -8.50 8.75 6.53
C THR A 80 -8.83 7.31 6.90
N LEU A 81 -8.45 6.36 6.04
CA LEU A 81 -8.51 4.93 6.35
C LEU A 81 -7.13 4.50 6.83
N VAL A 82 -7.06 3.85 7.97
CA VAL A 82 -5.79 3.41 8.57
C VAL A 82 -5.88 1.92 8.87
N THR A 83 -4.88 1.15 8.46
CA THR A 83 -4.78 -0.26 8.86
C THR A 83 -4.48 -0.37 10.35
N MET A 84 -4.93 -1.43 10.97
CA MET A 84 -4.62 -1.79 12.35
C MET A 84 -4.46 -3.30 12.42
N GLY A 85 -3.23 -3.76 12.57
CA GLY A 85 -2.88 -5.18 12.63
C GLY A 85 -1.79 -5.61 11.66
N MET A 86 -1.46 -4.82 10.62
CA MET A 86 -0.33 -5.12 9.74
C MET A 86 0.97 -5.20 10.52
N GLY A 87 1.20 -4.27 11.44
CA GLY A 87 2.42 -4.21 12.24
C GLY A 87 2.54 -5.29 13.33
N ALA A 88 1.56 -6.19 13.47
CA ALA A 88 1.74 -7.39 14.27
C ALA A 88 2.80 -8.31 13.67
N HIS A 89 2.91 -8.33 12.33
CA HIS A 89 3.95 -9.03 11.61
C HIS A 89 5.25 -8.23 11.56
N ARG A 90 6.39 -8.92 11.75
CA ARG A 90 7.70 -8.33 11.54
C ARG A 90 8.15 -8.57 10.09
N MET A 91 8.25 -7.51 9.33
CA MET A 91 8.73 -7.54 7.95
C MET A 91 10.21 -7.93 7.87
N ASN A 92 10.60 -8.57 6.77
CA ASN A 92 11.98 -8.96 6.51
C ASN A 92 12.81 -7.77 5.99
N VAL A 93 13.26 -6.93 6.92
CA VAL A 93 14.08 -5.74 6.63
C VAL A 93 15.57 -6.16 6.58
N PRO A 94 16.35 -5.65 5.59
CA PRO A 94 17.79 -5.89 5.54
C PRO A 94 18.51 -5.51 6.85
N GLU A 95 19.46 -6.33 7.27
CA GLU A 95 20.18 -6.15 8.54
C GLU A 95 20.91 -4.79 8.62
N GLU A 96 21.33 -4.25 7.48
CA GLU A 96 21.98 -2.94 7.36
C GLU A 96 21.08 -1.78 7.77
N LEU A 97 19.75 -2.01 7.75
CA LEU A 97 18.73 -1.02 8.12
C LEU A 97 18.15 -1.24 9.53
N ALA A 98 18.68 -2.20 10.30
CA ALA A 98 18.12 -2.55 11.62
C ALA A 98 18.10 -1.38 12.61
N GLU A 99 19.03 -0.43 12.50
CA GLU A 99 19.07 0.76 13.34
C GLU A 99 17.86 1.68 13.17
N TYR A 100 17.16 1.61 12.01
CA TYR A 100 15.99 2.44 11.69
C TYR A 100 14.68 1.83 12.18
N LYS A 101 14.68 0.59 12.70
CA LYS A 101 13.50 -0.09 13.27
C LYS A 101 12.28 -0.12 12.32
N LEU A 102 12.50 -0.55 11.09
CA LEU A 102 11.51 -0.53 10.01
C LEU A 102 10.68 -1.82 9.93
N GLU A 103 10.81 -2.74 10.88
CA GLU A 103 10.23 -4.09 10.80
C GLU A 103 8.72 -4.11 10.96
N ARG A 104 8.11 -3.08 11.52
CA ARG A 104 6.66 -3.00 11.72
C ARG A 104 6.08 -1.75 11.08
N ALA A 105 4.94 -1.89 10.43
CA ALA A 105 4.29 -0.75 9.77
C ALA A 105 2.76 -0.86 9.79
N GLU A 106 2.11 0.29 9.71
CA GLU A 106 0.70 0.47 9.36
C GLU A 106 0.58 1.43 8.18
N LEU A 107 -0.52 1.35 7.45
CA LEU A 107 -0.76 2.11 6.24
C LEU A 107 -1.98 3.01 6.38
N ALA A 108 -1.90 4.20 5.82
CA ALA A 108 -3.01 5.14 5.76
C ALA A 108 -3.29 5.58 4.33
N ILE A 109 -4.54 5.87 3.98
CA ILE A 109 -4.94 6.50 2.72
C ILE A 109 -6.01 7.54 2.98
N ALA A 110 -5.88 8.71 2.35
CA ALA A 110 -6.84 9.79 2.49
C ALA A 110 -7.82 9.81 1.30
N LEU A 111 -9.12 9.86 1.59
CA LEU A 111 -10.20 9.84 0.61
C LEU A 111 -11.06 11.11 0.72
N PRO A 112 -11.62 11.62 -0.39
CA PRO A 112 -12.54 12.76 -0.35
C PRO A 112 -13.70 12.57 0.63
N ALA A 113 -14.21 13.66 1.19
CA ALA A 113 -15.32 13.62 2.16
C ALA A 113 -16.63 13.05 1.59
N ASP A 114 -16.79 13.04 0.27
CA ASP A 114 -17.92 12.46 -0.44
C ASP A 114 -17.68 11.00 -0.90
N TRP A 115 -16.55 10.39 -0.49
CA TRP A 115 -16.29 8.99 -0.78
C TRP A 115 -17.31 8.08 -0.12
N LYS A 116 -17.83 7.12 -0.87
CA LYS A 116 -18.90 6.25 -0.38
C LYS A 116 -18.32 5.03 0.33
N LEU A 117 -18.56 4.96 1.63
CA LEU A 117 -18.12 3.87 2.52
C LEU A 117 -19.28 3.03 3.09
N ASP A 118 -20.50 3.23 2.57
CA ASP A 118 -21.65 2.42 2.97
C ASP A 118 -21.57 1.01 2.36
N GLN A 119 -22.24 0.05 3.01
CA GLN A 119 -22.17 -1.37 2.65
C GLN A 119 -22.61 -1.66 1.20
N GLU A 120 -23.54 -0.89 0.66
CA GLU A 120 -24.02 -1.10 -0.72
C GLU A 120 -22.99 -0.58 -1.74
N SER A 121 -22.47 0.62 -1.52
CA SER A 121 -21.45 1.22 -2.37
C SER A 121 -20.16 0.42 -2.38
N MET A 122 -19.80 -0.19 -1.26
CA MET A 122 -18.60 -1.02 -1.11
C MET A 122 -18.64 -2.33 -1.91
N LYS A 123 -19.76 -2.70 -2.53
CA LYS A 123 -19.84 -3.81 -3.50
C LYS A 123 -19.29 -3.42 -4.87
N ASP A 124 -19.07 -2.14 -5.11
CA ASP A 124 -18.57 -1.58 -6.36
C ASP A 124 -17.09 -1.22 -6.19
N GLU A 125 -16.22 -1.76 -7.05
CA GLU A 125 -14.78 -1.51 -7.05
C GLU A 125 -14.43 -0.02 -7.17
N ARG A 126 -15.28 0.81 -7.77
CA ARG A 126 -15.07 2.27 -7.82
C ARG A 126 -14.93 2.92 -6.44
N TRP A 127 -15.51 2.29 -5.41
CA TRP A 127 -15.46 2.76 -4.02
C TRP A 127 -14.61 1.85 -3.11
N TYR A 128 -14.51 0.55 -3.45
CA TYR A 128 -13.84 -0.43 -2.61
C TYR A 128 -12.33 -0.51 -2.82
N TRP A 129 -11.81 -0.13 -3.99
CA TRP A 129 -10.40 -0.33 -4.33
C TRP A 129 -9.40 0.22 -3.31
N PRO A 130 -9.61 1.37 -2.59
CA PRO A 130 -8.63 1.83 -1.60
C PRO A 130 -8.50 0.86 -0.42
N ILE A 131 -9.60 0.24 0.03
CA ILE A 131 -9.58 -0.77 1.09
C ILE A 131 -8.88 -2.03 0.61
N ARG A 132 -9.20 -2.48 -0.61
CA ARG A 132 -8.50 -3.62 -1.23
C ARG A 132 -7.00 -3.36 -1.37
N LEU A 133 -6.62 -2.14 -1.78
CA LEU A 133 -5.22 -1.74 -1.89
C LEU A 133 -4.51 -1.82 -0.53
N LEU A 134 -5.08 -1.22 0.51
CA LEU A 134 -4.51 -1.29 1.87
C LEU A 134 -4.32 -2.74 2.33
N LYS A 135 -5.33 -3.59 2.17
CA LYS A 135 -5.27 -5.01 2.55
C LYS A 135 -4.25 -5.80 1.75
N SER A 136 -4.09 -5.49 0.47
CA SER A 136 -3.10 -6.14 -0.40
C SER A 136 -1.68 -5.72 -0.02
N LEU A 137 -1.46 -4.43 0.23
CA LEU A 137 -0.16 -3.91 0.67
C LEU A 137 0.22 -4.46 2.06
N ALA A 138 -0.74 -4.54 2.99
CA ALA A 138 -0.50 -5.06 4.33
C ALA A 138 0.02 -6.52 4.32
N ARG A 139 -0.37 -7.32 3.32
CA ARG A 139 0.06 -8.72 3.17
C ARG A 139 1.26 -8.93 2.25
N LEU A 140 1.65 -7.89 1.52
CA LEU A 140 2.77 -8.01 0.58
C LEU A 140 4.08 -8.46 1.28
N PRO A 141 4.45 -7.93 2.46
CA PRO A 141 5.66 -8.39 3.15
C PRO A 141 5.63 -9.89 3.48
N ILE A 142 4.48 -10.42 3.89
CA ILE A 142 4.33 -11.86 4.19
C ILE A 142 4.42 -12.68 2.89
N ASN A 143 3.68 -12.28 1.86
CA ASN A 143 3.58 -13.02 0.61
C ASN A 143 4.89 -13.06 -0.18
N CYS A 144 5.73 -12.02 -0.03
CA CYS A 144 6.98 -11.86 -0.78
C CYS A 144 8.23 -11.96 0.09
N ASP A 145 8.09 -12.29 1.39
CA ASP A 145 9.20 -12.29 2.35
C ASP A 145 10.05 -11.01 2.24
N SER A 146 9.41 -9.86 2.33
CA SER A 146 9.99 -8.56 2.05
C SER A 146 9.56 -7.51 3.08
N TRP A 147 9.74 -6.25 2.75
CA TRP A 147 9.35 -5.13 3.60
C TRP A 147 8.81 -3.96 2.80
N LEU A 148 8.07 -3.08 3.49
CA LEU A 148 7.56 -1.82 2.97
C LEU A 148 8.11 -0.67 3.80
N GLY A 149 8.50 0.42 3.13
CA GLY A 149 9.06 1.60 3.77
C GLY A 149 8.86 2.86 2.93
N HIS A 150 9.27 3.99 3.47
CA HIS A 150 9.21 5.29 2.79
C HIS A 150 9.86 5.24 1.41
N GLY A 151 9.22 5.81 0.40
CA GLY A 151 9.69 5.84 -0.99
C GLY A 151 9.52 4.54 -1.76
N HIS A 152 9.05 3.45 -1.14
CA HIS A 152 8.75 2.23 -1.88
C HIS A 152 7.56 2.43 -2.80
N THR A 153 7.58 1.74 -3.94
CA THR A 153 6.47 1.68 -4.90
C THR A 153 6.06 0.24 -5.14
N VAL A 154 4.76 0.05 -5.26
CA VAL A 154 4.16 -1.26 -5.55
C VAL A 154 3.24 -1.11 -6.74
N GLU A 155 3.59 -1.79 -7.84
CA GLU A 155 2.83 -1.76 -9.08
C GLU A 155 1.69 -2.78 -9.03
N ASN A 156 0.47 -2.35 -9.40
CA ASN A 156 -0.69 -3.21 -9.57
C ASN A 156 -0.83 -3.73 -11.01
N ARG A 157 -0.08 -3.15 -11.97
CA ARG A 157 -0.12 -3.41 -13.41
C ARG A 157 -1.39 -2.93 -14.11
N GLU A 158 -2.55 -3.21 -13.55
CA GLU A 158 -3.85 -2.78 -14.04
C GLU A 158 -4.37 -1.61 -13.21
N PRO A 159 -5.23 -0.74 -13.77
CA PRO A 159 -5.90 0.31 -13.01
C PRO A 159 -6.61 -0.27 -11.77
N PHE A 160 -6.62 0.49 -10.68
CA PHE A 160 -7.26 0.05 -9.43
C PHE A 160 -8.78 -0.15 -9.59
N ALA A 161 -9.43 0.61 -10.47
CA ALA A 161 -10.84 0.49 -10.79
C ALA A 161 -11.14 1.10 -12.17
N GLU A 162 -12.35 0.87 -12.70
CA GLU A 162 -12.76 1.36 -14.02
C GLU A 162 -12.79 2.89 -14.15
N ASN A 163 -12.97 3.61 -13.03
CA ASN A 163 -13.06 5.07 -12.99
C ASN A 163 -11.72 5.77 -12.76
N THR A 164 -10.62 5.05 -12.84
CA THR A 164 -9.29 5.62 -12.66
C THR A 164 -8.27 4.96 -13.57
N LYS A 165 -7.17 5.65 -13.83
CA LYS A 165 -5.96 5.10 -14.48
C LYS A 165 -4.81 4.93 -13.48
N LEU A 166 -5.05 5.25 -12.20
CA LEU A 166 -4.08 4.99 -11.13
C LEU A 166 -3.86 3.48 -11.00
N CYS A 167 -2.63 3.04 -11.03
CA CYS A 167 -2.28 1.61 -11.09
C CYS A 167 -1.04 1.23 -10.27
N THR A 168 -0.49 2.17 -9.53
CA THR A 168 0.69 1.99 -8.67
C THR A 168 0.47 2.72 -7.37
N ALA A 169 1.14 2.33 -6.31
CA ALA A 169 1.15 3.04 -5.04
C ALA A 169 2.58 3.36 -4.61
N THR A 170 2.79 4.54 -4.05
CA THR A 170 4.02 4.87 -3.30
C THR A 170 3.70 5.13 -1.85
N LEU A 171 4.69 4.90 -0.99
CA LEU A 171 4.60 5.11 0.45
C LEU A 171 5.40 6.35 0.83
N ILE A 172 4.78 7.25 1.56
CA ILE A 172 5.42 8.47 2.10
C ILE A 172 5.07 8.61 3.58
N ASP A 173 5.71 9.55 4.27
CA ASP A 173 5.30 9.91 5.62
C ASP A 173 3.89 10.49 5.63
N PRO A 174 3.10 10.32 6.71
CA PRO A 174 1.75 10.83 6.80
C PRO A 174 1.69 12.33 6.53
N GLN A 175 0.69 12.74 5.76
CA GLN A 175 0.47 14.12 5.37
C GLN A 175 -0.80 14.68 6.02
N GLY A 176 -0.81 15.97 6.32
CA GLY A 176 -1.94 16.63 6.96
C GLY A 176 -2.12 16.28 8.44
N THR A 177 -1.09 15.74 9.06
CA THR A 177 -1.00 15.37 10.47
C THR A 177 0.08 16.21 11.18
N GLU A 178 0.12 16.16 12.50
CA GLU A 178 1.18 16.77 13.29
C GLU A 178 2.46 15.91 13.28
N ASP A 179 3.60 16.53 13.59
CA ASP A 179 4.88 15.85 13.76
C ASP A 179 4.78 14.72 14.81
N GLY A 180 5.38 13.59 14.54
CA GLY A 180 5.31 12.39 15.38
C GLY A 180 4.23 11.39 14.95
N SER A 181 3.46 11.70 13.92
CA SER A 181 2.46 10.78 13.35
C SER A 181 3.07 9.58 12.62
N GLU A 182 4.33 9.69 12.22
CA GLU A 182 5.06 8.70 11.43
C GLU A 182 5.51 7.48 12.23
N VAL A 183 5.57 7.56 13.57
CA VAL A 183 6.07 6.47 14.41
C VAL A 183 5.27 6.32 15.70
N CYS A 184 4.73 5.13 15.94
CA CYS A 184 4.15 4.72 17.21
C CYS A 184 5.15 3.85 17.99
N THR A 185 5.52 4.27 19.20
CA THR A 185 6.34 3.45 20.10
C THR A 185 5.45 2.52 20.91
N LEU A 186 5.67 1.21 20.77
CA LEU A 186 4.96 0.18 21.52
C LEU A 186 5.47 0.09 22.98
N PRO A 187 4.69 -0.50 23.90
CA PRO A 187 5.09 -0.66 25.31
C PRO A 187 6.43 -1.40 25.49
N GLY A 188 6.76 -2.30 24.58
CA GLY A 188 8.06 -3.03 24.57
C GLY A 188 9.25 -2.22 24.05
N GLY A 189 9.03 -0.99 23.57
CA GLY A 189 10.09 -0.13 22.98
C GLY A 189 10.31 -0.39 21.49
N GLU A 190 9.54 -1.24 20.87
CA GLU A 190 9.52 -1.44 19.43
C GLU A 190 8.74 -0.30 18.77
N GLU A 191 8.96 -0.09 17.49
CA GLU A 191 8.34 0.98 16.73
C GLU A 191 7.47 0.42 15.61
N VAL A 192 6.30 1.04 15.41
CA VAL A 192 5.42 0.80 14.26
C VAL A 192 5.45 2.07 13.42
N ASN A 193 5.94 1.95 12.19
CA ASN A 193 6.03 3.06 11.25
C ASN A 193 4.69 3.23 10.53
N PHE A 194 4.23 4.47 10.37
CA PHE A 194 3.00 4.79 9.65
C PHE A 194 3.35 5.40 8.31
N TYR A 195 2.85 4.81 7.23
CA TYR A 195 3.06 5.33 5.89
C TYR A 195 1.74 5.69 5.23
N GLN A 196 1.74 6.81 4.52
CA GLN A 196 0.63 7.20 3.68
C GLN A 196 0.79 6.63 2.28
N VAL A 197 -0.25 5.97 1.82
CA VAL A 197 -0.34 5.39 0.47
C VAL A 197 -0.81 6.47 -0.50
N ILE A 198 0.02 6.76 -1.50
CA ILE A 198 -0.30 7.70 -2.58
C ILE A 198 -0.42 6.92 -3.89
N PRO A 199 -1.62 6.84 -4.47
CA PRO A 199 -1.81 6.21 -5.77
C PRO A 199 -1.17 7.00 -6.90
N LEU A 200 -0.50 6.31 -7.82
CA LEU A 200 0.28 6.85 -8.93
C LEU A 200 -0.25 6.35 -10.28
N TYR A 201 0.04 7.13 -11.33
CA TYR A 201 -0.04 6.72 -12.73
C TYR A 201 1.22 5.93 -13.14
N ALA A 202 1.14 5.17 -14.23
CA ALA A 202 2.28 4.42 -14.76
C ALA A 202 3.46 5.33 -15.10
N ASP A 203 3.22 6.46 -15.76
CA ASP A 203 4.27 7.42 -16.14
C ASP A 203 4.99 8.01 -14.92
N GLU A 204 4.30 8.15 -13.79
CA GLU A 204 4.89 8.59 -12.52
C GLU A 204 5.82 7.52 -11.91
N LEU A 205 5.46 6.24 -12.04
CA LEU A 205 6.33 5.14 -11.67
C LEU A 205 7.57 5.09 -12.58
N ASP A 206 7.38 5.18 -13.91
CA ASP A 206 8.48 5.18 -14.87
C ASP A 206 9.45 6.32 -14.57
N TYR A 207 8.94 7.52 -14.31
CA TYR A 207 9.75 8.66 -13.91
C TYR A 207 10.59 8.40 -12.65
N LYS A 208 9.97 7.77 -11.62
CA LYS A 208 10.69 7.40 -10.40
C LYS A 208 11.80 6.39 -10.67
N LEU A 209 11.55 5.41 -11.56
CA LEU A 209 12.54 4.37 -11.89
C LEU A 209 13.72 4.94 -12.71
N GLU A 210 13.47 5.98 -13.52
CA GLU A 210 14.51 6.67 -14.29
C GLU A 210 15.34 7.65 -13.43
N HIS A 211 14.78 8.14 -12.34
CA HIS A 211 15.39 9.14 -11.48
C HIS A 211 15.56 8.60 -10.05
N ASP A 212 14.64 8.95 -9.15
CA ASP A 212 14.53 8.45 -7.76
C ASP A 212 13.20 8.88 -7.14
N ALA A 213 12.97 8.47 -5.88
CA ALA A 213 11.76 8.80 -5.14
C ALA A 213 11.65 10.32 -4.87
N ASP A 214 12.75 10.98 -4.53
CA ASP A 214 12.76 12.42 -4.23
C ASP A 214 12.41 13.24 -5.47
N ALA A 215 12.92 12.86 -6.65
CA ALA A 215 12.57 13.49 -7.90
C ALA A 215 11.07 13.37 -8.22
N LEU A 216 10.47 12.19 -8.01
CA LEU A 216 9.03 12.01 -8.15
C LEU A 216 8.25 12.88 -7.17
N LEU A 217 8.60 12.85 -5.88
CA LEU A 217 7.91 13.64 -4.86
C LEU A 217 8.01 15.15 -5.14
N ASN A 218 9.12 15.62 -5.69
CA ASN A 218 9.27 17.00 -6.16
C ASN A 218 8.32 17.33 -7.32
N ARG A 219 8.11 16.40 -8.27
CA ARG A 219 7.12 16.57 -9.35
C ARG A 219 5.69 16.59 -8.83
N MET A 220 5.42 15.81 -7.79
CA MET A 220 4.10 15.74 -7.16
C MET A 220 3.77 16.92 -6.27
N ARG A 221 4.68 17.88 -6.06
CA ARG A 221 4.40 19.07 -5.26
C ARG A 221 3.17 19.81 -5.77
N GLY A 222 2.23 20.09 -4.86
CA GLY A 222 0.95 20.71 -5.16
C GLY A 222 -0.13 19.77 -5.70
N ILE A 223 0.16 18.47 -5.81
CA ILE A 223 -0.87 17.44 -5.93
C ILE A 223 -1.34 17.08 -4.52
N SER A 224 -2.66 17.02 -4.34
CA SER A 224 -3.25 16.63 -3.05
C SER A 224 -2.90 15.19 -2.70
N PHE A 225 -2.56 14.93 -1.46
CA PHE A 225 -2.44 13.59 -0.90
C PHE A 225 -3.80 12.88 -0.74
N VAL A 226 -4.91 13.64 -0.77
CA VAL A 226 -6.25 13.06 -0.81
C VAL A 226 -6.50 12.49 -2.20
N VAL A 227 -6.94 11.25 -2.25
CA VAL A 227 -7.17 10.53 -3.51
C VAL A 227 -8.13 11.30 -4.42
N ASN A 228 -7.68 11.52 -5.64
CA ASN A 228 -8.53 11.96 -6.75
C ASN A 228 -8.35 10.96 -7.90
N PRO A 229 -9.34 10.09 -8.17
CA PRO A 229 -9.25 9.05 -9.20
C PRO A 229 -8.96 9.57 -10.62
N THR A 230 -9.23 10.84 -10.87
CA THR A 230 -9.11 11.50 -12.17
C THR A 230 -8.16 12.70 -12.15
N ARG A 231 -7.27 12.78 -11.16
CA ARG A 231 -6.27 13.84 -11.11
C ARG A 231 -5.39 13.87 -12.36
N GLN A 232 -4.76 14.98 -12.62
CA GLN A 232 -3.75 15.05 -13.66
C GLN A 232 -2.48 14.30 -13.24
N ASP A 233 -1.84 13.67 -14.21
CA ASP A 233 -0.53 13.08 -14.10
C ASP A 233 0.52 14.19 -13.80
N ALA A 234 1.38 13.94 -12.83
CA ALA A 234 2.41 14.91 -12.41
C ALA A 234 3.49 15.13 -13.48
N ILE A 235 3.73 14.13 -14.33
CA ILE A 235 4.76 14.19 -15.38
C ILE A 235 4.26 15.01 -16.55
N THR A 236 3.05 14.73 -17.04
CA THR A 236 2.40 15.46 -18.16
C THR A 236 2.13 16.92 -17.79
N ARG A 237 1.76 17.20 -16.53
CA ARG A 237 1.57 18.58 -16.03
C ARG A 237 2.82 19.44 -16.17
N GLY A 238 4.03 18.87 -16.00
CA GLY A 238 5.30 19.59 -16.11
C GLY A 238 5.64 20.04 -17.53
N THR A 239 5.15 19.31 -18.54
CA THR A 239 5.36 19.67 -19.96
C THR A 239 4.45 20.81 -20.43
N LEU A 240 3.27 20.95 -19.85
CA LEU A 240 2.32 22.05 -20.19
C LEU A 240 2.74 23.41 -19.61
N SER A 241 3.48 23.45 -18.51
CA SER A 241 3.91 24.70 -17.88
C SER A 241 5.15 25.33 -18.53
N ASN A 242 5.88 24.61 -19.39
CA ASN A 242 7.04 25.16 -20.10
C ASN A 242 6.67 25.82 -21.45
N ASP A 243 5.48 25.50 -21.99
CA ASP A 243 5.01 26.07 -23.26
C ASP A 243 4.29 27.44 -23.10
N ASP A 244 3.89 27.78 -21.86
CA ASP A 244 3.20 29.05 -21.58
C ASP A 244 4.15 30.24 -21.29
N PHE A 245 5.47 30.07 -21.39
CA PHE A 245 6.44 31.12 -21.06
C PHE A 245 7.18 31.72 -22.27
N ASP A 246 6.86 31.32 -23.50
CA ASP A 246 7.37 31.95 -24.75
C ASP A 246 6.33 32.88 -25.38
N GLY A 247 5.78 33.80 -24.59
CA GLY A 247 4.86 34.85 -25.00
C GLY A 247 5.48 36.23 -24.83
N GLU A 248 6.13 36.73 -25.92
CA GLU A 248 6.29 38.14 -26.30
C GLU A 248 6.88 39.11 -25.24
N MET A 249 8.18 39.25 -25.24
CA MET A 249 8.77 40.57 -24.95
C MET A 249 8.59 41.48 -26.17
N ASP A 250 7.48 42.23 -26.17
CA ASP A 250 7.34 43.36 -27.06
C ASP A 250 8.36 44.43 -26.68
N ASP A 251 9.28 44.63 -27.58
CA ASP A 251 10.20 45.78 -27.67
C ASP A 251 9.35 47.04 -27.89
N ALA A 252 9.17 47.86 -26.87
CA ALA A 252 8.64 49.21 -27.02
C ALA A 252 9.66 50.21 -26.55
N SER A 253 10.44 50.64 -27.54
CA SER A 253 11.19 51.91 -27.53
C SER A 253 10.22 53.07 -27.29
N TYR A 254 10.46 53.89 -26.27
CA TYR A 254 10.58 55.36 -26.30
C TYR A 254 10.97 55.86 -24.94
#